data_8bfb59cbdaa77fbc6fd98032eadd8b34
#
_entry.id   8bfb59cbdaa77fbc6fd98032eadd8b34
#
_cell.length_a   1.000
_cell.length_b   1.000
_cell.length_c   1.000
_cell.angle_alpha   90.00
_cell.angle_beta   90.00
_cell.angle_gamma   90.00
#
_symmetry.space_group_name_H-M   'P 1'
#
loop_
_entity.id
_entity.type
_entity.pdbx_description
1 polymer ?
#
loop_
_entity_poly.entity_id
_entity_poly.type
_entity_poly.pdbx_seq_one_letter_code
_entity_poly.pdbx_strand_id
1 'polypeptide(L)'
;MVRDCLQAAAVAYYVLCGWLGMGFVINFVVCIILLSMDFWVVKNVTGRLLVGLRWWNEIKEDGTSEWQFESADMNERAIDKKESTWFWTWLFAAPAAWSFLAIIACVKFNFDYLLISIMAIMLGSANVMGYWKCSKDAKEKMSSMANDVMSSSVRAAVGRFFSRS
;
A
#
# COMPACT_ATOMS: atom_id res chain seq x y z
N MET A 1 -2.73 11.47 8.59
CA MET A 1 -2.77 12.94 8.50
C MET A 1 -2.13 13.46 7.21
N VAL A 2 -0.78 13.37 6.97
CA VAL A 2 -0.17 13.93 5.73
C VAL A 2 -0.73 13.29 4.45
N ARG A 3 -0.88 11.98 4.43
CA ARG A 3 -1.48 11.24 3.31
C ARG A 3 -2.91 11.67 3.02
N ASP A 4 -3.75 11.75 4.07
CA ASP A 4 -5.16 12.09 3.92
C ASP A 4 -5.31 13.51 3.35
N CYS A 5 -4.41 14.43 3.74
CA CYS A 5 -4.33 15.77 3.18
C CYS A 5 -3.94 15.77 1.70
N LEU A 6 -2.95 14.98 1.28
CA LEU A 6 -2.51 14.92 -0.12
C LEU A 6 -3.59 14.33 -1.02
N GLN A 7 -4.22 13.23 -0.59
CA GLN A 7 -5.30 12.59 -1.33
C GLN A 7 -6.53 13.51 -1.42
N ALA A 8 -6.91 14.14 -0.30
CA ALA A 8 -8.00 15.11 -0.29
C ALA A 8 -7.70 16.34 -1.17
N ALA A 9 -6.46 16.84 -1.15
CA ALA A 9 -6.02 17.93 -2.01
C ALA A 9 -6.09 17.55 -3.49
N ALA A 10 -5.66 16.34 -3.87
CA ALA A 10 -5.74 15.87 -5.25
C ALA A 10 -7.19 15.76 -5.74
N VAL A 11 -8.09 15.18 -4.93
CA VAL A 11 -9.51 15.08 -5.27
C VAL A 11 -10.18 16.46 -5.30
N ALA A 12 -9.91 17.32 -4.32
CA ALA A 12 -10.44 18.67 -4.27
C ALA A 12 -9.98 19.50 -5.48
N TYR A 13 -8.69 19.42 -5.80
CA TYR A 13 -8.14 20.09 -6.96
C TYR A 13 -8.79 19.59 -8.27
N TYR A 14 -8.92 18.27 -8.43
CA TYR A 14 -9.58 17.66 -9.59
C TYR A 14 -11.01 18.16 -9.78
N VAL A 15 -11.78 18.28 -8.71
CA VAL A 15 -13.18 18.77 -8.75
C VAL A 15 -13.23 20.28 -9.03
N LEU A 16 -12.39 21.06 -8.35
CA LEU A 16 -12.38 22.53 -8.46
C LEU A 16 -11.87 23.03 -9.81
N CYS A 17 -10.91 22.34 -10.42
CA CYS A 17 -10.36 22.73 -11.72
C CYS A 17 -11.39 22.74 -12.83
N GLY A 18 -12.41 21.89 -12.76
CA GLY A 18 -13.56 21.94 -13.68
C GLY A 18 -14.33 23.26 -13.63
N TRP A 19 -14.27 23.98 -12.51
CA TRP A 19 -14.95 25.25 -12.30
C TRP A 19 -14.05 26.46 -12.62
N LEU A 20 -12.73 26.30 -12.47
CA LEU A 20 -11.76 27.39 -12.63
C LEU A 20 -11.39 27.66 -14.11
N GLY A 21 -11.81 26.79 -15.04
CA GLY A 21 -11.52 26.96 -16.48
C GLY A 21 -10.04 26.91 -16.82
N MET A 22 -9.20 26.33 -15.98
CA MET A 22 -7.76 26.16 -16.21
C MET A 22 -7.51 25.16 -17.34
N GLY A 23 -6.48 25.40 -18.13
CA GLY A 23 -6.15 24.52 -19.25
C GLY A 23 -5.82 23.09 -18.79
N PHE A 24 -6.18 22.10 -19.59
CA PHE A 24 -6.00 20.67 -19.30
C PHE A 24 -4.56 20.32 -18.85
N VAL A 25 -3.55 20.87 -19.54
CA VAL A 25 -2.15 20.57 -19.27
C VAL A 25 -1.76 20.95 -17.84
N ILE A 26 -2.18 22.12 -17.37
CA ILE A 26 -1.89 22.58 -16.00
C ILE A 26 -2.59 21.67 -15.00
N ASN A 27 -3.87 21.35 -15.21
CA ASN A 27 -4.63 20.45 -14.35
C ASN A 27 -4.00 19.07 -14.27
N PHE A 28 -3.59 18.51 -15.39
CA PHE A 28 -2.92 17.23 -15.48
C PHE A 28 -1.61 17.23 -14.68
N VAL A 29 -0.73 18.20 -14.91
CA VAL A 29 0.57 18.29 -14.24
C VAL A 29 0.41 18.40 -12.72
N VAL A 30 -0.45 19.29 -12.25
CA VAL A 30 -0.67 19.48 -10.80
C VAL A 30 -1.27 18.21 -10.16
N CYS A 31 -2.28 17.59 -10.79
CA CYS A 31 -2.84 16.34 -10.28
C CYS A 31 -1.80 15.22 -10.22
N ILE A 32 -0.98 15.06 -11.27
CA ILE A 32 0.06 14.01 -11.29
C ILE A 32 1.12 14.25 -10.22
N ILE A 33 1.53 15.49 -9.96
CA ILE A 33 2.46 15.81 -8.89
C ILE A 33 1.85 15.41 -7.53
N LEU A 34 0.62 15.82 -7.24
CA LEU A 34 -0.06 15.49 -5.98
C LEU A 34 -0.21 13.97 -5.79
N LEU A 35 -0.63 13.26 -6.84
CA LEU A 35 -0.78 11.79 -6.83
C LEU A 35 0.56 11.07 -6.65
N SER A 36 1.63 11.57 -7.28
CA SER A 36 2.98 11.01 -7.13
C SER A 36 3.52 11.21 -5.72
N MET A 37 3.26 12.37 -5.12
CA MET A 37 3.61 12.65 -3.72
C MET A 37 2.82 11.75 -2.77
N ASP A 38 1.52 11.58 -2.99
CA ASP A 38 0.69 10.64 -2.21
C ASP A 38 1.22 9.21 -2.32
N PHE A 39 1.47 8.74 -3.54
CA PHE A 39 2.06 7.42 -3.79
C PHE A 39 3.37 7.22 -3.02
N TRP A 40 4.28 8.21 -3.09
CA TRP A 40 5.57 8.14 -2.41
C TRP A 40 5.42 8.13 -0.88
N VAL A 41 4.54 8.98 -0.31
CA VAL A 41 4.26 9.04 1.12
C VAL A 41 3.64 7.73 1.62
N VAL A 42 2.69 7.16 0.89
CA VAL A 42 2.10 5.86 1.22
C VAL A 42 3.16 4.78 1.23
N LYS A 43 3.96 4.69 0.18
CA LYS A 43 4.97 3.65 0.01
C LYS A 43 6.11 3.73 1.02
N ASN A 44 6.62 4.93 1.28
CA ASN A 44 7.87 5.09 2.03
C ASN A 44 7.69 5.56 3.49
N VAL A 45 6.58 6.21 3.79
CA VAL A 45 6.33 6.78 5.12
C VAL A 45 5.20 6.07 5.84
N THR A 46 3.99 6.12 5.28
CA THR A 46 2.78 5.67 5.97
C THR A 46 2.78 4.15 6.20
N GLY A 47 3.20 3.38 5.21
CA GLY A 47 3.28 1.92 5.32
C GLY A 47 4.29 1.46 6.36
N ARG A 48 5.45 2.13 6.47
CA ARG A 48 6.44 1.83 7.50
C ARG A 48 5.99 2.22 8.90
N LEU A 49 5.30 3.36 9.02
CA LEU A 49 4.86 3.88 10.31
C LEU A 49 3.64 3.17 10.87
N LEU A 50 2.62 2.90 10.05
CA LEU A 50 1.33 2.39 10.52
C LEU A 50 1.22 0.86 10.49
N VAL A 51 1.91 0.21 9.57
CA VAL A 51 1.80 -1.25 9.34
C VAL A 51 3.13 -1.97 9.48
N GLY A 52 4.25 -1.24 9.52
CA GLY A 52 5.58 -1.83 9.60
C GLY A 52 5.98 -2.63 8.35
N LEU A 53 5.32 -2.39 7.23
CA LEU A 53 5.56 -3.10 5.99
C LEU A 53 6.31 -2.23 4.99
N ARG A 54 7.24 -2.84 4.26
CA ARG A 54 8.00 -2.22 3.17
C ARG A 54 8.11 -3.18 2.01
N TRP A 55 7.96 -2.68 0.80
CA TRP A 55 8.13 -3.44 -0.42
C TRP A 55 8.94 -2.67 -1.46
N TRP A 56 9.75 -3.39 -2.23
CA TRP A 56 10.48 -2.83 -3.37
C TRP A 56 10.70 -3.92 -4.41
N ASN A 57 11.10 -3.50 -5.60
CA ASN A 57 11.46 -4.39 -6.67
C ASN A 57 12.99 -4.33 -6.85
N GLU A 58 13.64 -5.47 -6.86
CA GLU A 58 15.07 -5.63 -7.05
C GLU A 58 15.31 -6.33 -8.39
N ILE A 59 16.19 -5.74 -9.19
CA ILE A 59 16.59 -6.33 -10.46
C ILE A 59 17.92 -7.05 -10.21
N LYS A 60 17.91 -8.37 -10.37
CA LYS A 60 19.12 -9.21 -10.24
C LYS A 60 20.04 -9.02 -11.44
N GLU A 61 21.30 -9.45 -11.31
CA GLU A 61 22.30 -9.37 -12.37
C GLU A 61 21.92 -10.15 -13.64
N ASP A 62 21.06 -11.18 -13.50
CA ASP A 62 20.50 -11.97 -14.61
C ASP A 62 19.33 -11.27 -15.35
N GLY A 63 18.97 -10.04 -14.93
CA GLY A 63 17.86 -9.26 -15.50
C GLY A 63 16.47 -9.68 -14.97
N THR A 64 16.40 -10.64 -14.06
CA THR A 64 15.13 -11.04 -13.43
C THR A 64 14.73 -10.02 -12.37
N SER A 65 13.43 -9.70 -12.34
CA SER A 65 12.83 -8.75 -11.40
C SER A 65 12.18 -9.51 -10.25
N GLU A 66 12.68 -9.31 -9.03
CA GLU A 66 12.16 -9.96 -7.83
C GLU A 66 11.58 -8.94 -6.85
N TRP A 67 10.40 -9.26 -6.32
CA TRP A 67 9.76 -8.44 -5.29
C TRP A 67 10.33 -8.80 -3.92
N GLN A 68 10.90 -7.80 -3.26
CA GLN A 68 11.39 -7.93 -1.89
C GLN A 68 10.38 -7.35 -0.92
N PHE A 69 10.15 -8.09 0.18
CA PHE A 69 9.20 -7.72 1.23
C PHE A 69 9.88 -7.75 2.58
N GLU A 70 9.75 -6.66 3.32
CA GLU A 70 10.28 -6.50 4.67
C GLU A 70 9.11 -6.18 5.62
N SER A 71 9.06 -6.91 6.73
CA SER A 71 8.14 -6.64 7.84
C SER A 71 8.95 -6.28 9.08
N ALA A 72 8.53 -5.25 9.81
CA ALA A 72 9.14 -4.91 11.09
C ALA A 72 8.90 -6.03 12.11
N ASP A 73 9.92 -6.32 12.92
CA ASP A 73 9.78 -7.28 14.02
C ASP A 73 8.71 -6.82 15.01
N MET A 74 7.71 -7.66 15.22
CA MET A 74 6.59 -7.38 16.14
C MET A 74 7.04 -7.20 17.60
N ASN A 75 8.25 -7.67 17.95
CA ASN A 75 8.81 -7.54 19.28
C ASN A 75 9.38 -6.13 19.56
N GLU A 76 9.75 -5.38 18.53
CA GLU A 76 10.33 -4.04 18.68
C GLU A 76 9.29 -2.92 18.62
N ARG A 77 8.14 -3.17 17.99
CA ARG A 77 7.11 -2.13 17.83
C ARG A 77 5.69 -2.72 17.90
N ALA A 78 4.97 -2.34 18.94
CA ALA A 78 3.53 -2.63 19.04
C ALA A 78 2.77 -1.81 17.99
N ILE A 79 2.35 -2.46 16.91
CA ILE A 79 1.50 -1.84 15.88
C ILE A 79 0.08 -1.71 16.44
N ASP A 80 -0.44 -0.48 16.54
CA ASP A 80 -1.82 -0.27 16.96
C ASP A 80 -2.79 -0.80 15.89
N LYS A 81 -3.69 -1.70 16.32
CA LYS A 81 -4.71 -2.29 15.44
C LYS A 81 -5.59 -1.23 14.78
N LYS A 82 -5.87 -0.11 15.47
CA LYS A 82 -6.67 0.98 14.93
C LYS A 82 -5.95 1.68 13.77
N GLU A 83 -4.65 1.97 13.94
CA GLU A 83 -3.83 2.61 12.91
C GLU A 83 -3.69 1.69 11.69
N SER A 84 -3.49 0.40 11.91
CA SER A 84 -3.43 -0.60 10.85
C SER A 84 -4.76 -0.68 10.08
N THR A 85 -5.90 -0.75 10.78
CA THR A 85 -7.22 -0.78 10.13
C THR A 85 -7.47 0.50 9.32
N TRP A 86 -7.12 1.66 9.88
CA TRP A 86 -7.20 2.95 9.19
C TRP A 86 -6.38 2.97 7.90
N PHE A 87 -5.13 2.48 7.98
CA PHE A 87 -4.25 2.37 6.82
C PHE A 87 -4.87 1.53 5.69
N TRP A 88 -5.35 0.32 6.02
CA TRP A 88 -5.95 -0.58 5.04
C TRP A 88 -7.23 -0.01 4.43
N THR A 89 -8.10 0.58 5.24
CA THR A 89 -9.34 1.20 4.76
C THR A 89 -9.05 2.27 3.72
N TRP A 90 -8.14 3.19 4.01
CA TRP A 90 -7.78 4.26 3.07
C TRP A 90 -6.99 3.77 1.87
N LEU A 91 -6.20 2.71 2.03
CA LEU A 91 -5.46 2.10 0.93
C LEU A 91 -6.39 1.58 -0.17
N PHE A 92 -7.52 1.01 0.19
CA PHE A 92 -8.54 0.55 -0.75
C PHE A 92 -9.53 1.64 -1.16
N ALA A 93 -9.86 2.56 -0.27
CA ALA A 93 -10.82 3.63 -0.54
C ALA A 93 -10.31 4.60 -1.62
N ALA A 94 -9.01 4.90 -1.66
CA ALA A 94 -8.43 5.81 -2.63
C ALA A 94 -8.65 5.36 -4.09
N PRO A 95 -8.20 4.17 -4.54
CA PRO A 95 -8.45 3.74 -5.92
C PRO A 95 -9.94 3.51 -6.20
N ALA A 96 -10.76 3.15 -5.21
CA ALA A 96 -12.20 3.04 -5.37
C ALA A 96 -12.86 4.40 -5.66
N ALA A 97 -12.47 5.46 -4.94
CA ALA A 97 -12.95 6.81 -5.18
C ALA A 97 -12.55 7.31 -6.59
N TRP A 98 -11.30 7.07 -7.01
CA TRP A 98 -10.85 7.44 -8.35
C TRP A 98 -11.53 6.62 -9.46
N SER A 99 -11.86 5.35 -9.20
CA SER A 99 -12.65 4.54 -10.13
C SER A 99 -14.06 5.11 -10.31
N PHE A 100 -14.68 5.58 -9.24
CA PHE A 100 -15.98 6.26 -9.31
C PHE A 100 -15.89 7.55 -10.13
N LEU A 101 -14.87 8.38 -9.92
CA LEU A 101 -14.64 9.59 -10.71
C LEU A 101 -14.35 9.27 -12.19
N ALA A 102 -13.63 8.18 -12.49
CA ALA A 102 -13.39 7.72 -13.85
C ALA A 102 -14.70 7.35 -14.57
N ILE A 103 -15.62 6.67 -13.87
CA ILE A 103 -16.95 6.33 -14.44
C ILE A 103 -17.71 7.61 -14.76
N ILE A 104 -17.72 8.61 -13.88
CA ILE A 104 -18.38 9.89 -14.13
C ILE A 104 -17.76 10.61 -15.34
N ALA A 105 -16.43 10.64 -15.44
CA ALA A 105 -15.72 11.24 -16.56
C ALA A 105 -16.04 10.52 -17.89
N CYS A 106 -16.13 9.20 -17.85
CA CYS A 106 -16.50 8.37 -19.00
C CYS A 106 -17.93 8.67 -19.48
N VAL A 107 -18.90 8.72 -18.56
CA VAL A 107 -20.31 9.03 -18.89
C VAL A 107 -20.46 10.44 -19.47
N LYS A 108 -19.64 11.39 -19.00
CA LYS A 108 -19.62 12.77 -19.50
C LYS A 108 -18.79 12.96 -20.80
N PHE A 109 -18.19 11.89 -21.33
CA PHE A 109 -17.26 11.92 -22.47
C PHE A 109 -16.10 12.91 -22.29
N ASN A 110 -15.66 13.09 -21.04
CA ASN A 110 -14.59 14.03 -20.72
C ASN A 110 -13.25 13.26 -20.60
N PHE A 111 -12.57 13.08 -21.73
CA PHE A 111 -11.36 12.26 -21.84
C PHE A 111 -10.18 12.83 -21.05
N ASP A 112 -10.13 14.15 -20.90
CA ASP A 112 -9.08 14.82 -20.12
C ASP A 112 -9.10 14.40 -18.65
N TYR A 113 -10.28 14.44 -18.05
CA TYR A 113 -10.47 14.00 -16.66
C TYR A 113 -10.40 12.48 -16.49
N LEU A 114 -10.80 11.75 -17.51
CA LEU A 114 -10.66 10.29 -17.53
C LEU A 114 -9.18 9.88 -17.46
N LEU A 115 -8.30 10.55 -18.22
CA LEU A 115 -6.87 10.27 -18.22
C LEU A 115 -6.26 10.47 -16.82
N ILE A 116 -6.58 11.58 -16.14
CA ILE A 116 -6.12 11.84 -14.77
C ILE A 116 -6.59 10.72 -13.81
N SER A 117 -7.85 10.34 -13.92
CA SER A 117 -8.42 9.29 -13.06
C SER A 117 -7.77 7.93 -13.29
N ILE A 118 -7.47 7.56 -14.53
CA ILE A 118 -6.75 6.32 -14.87
C ILE A 118 -5.36 6.32 -14.22
N MET A 119 -4.60 7.41 -14.31
CA MET A 119 -3.28 7.51 -13.69
C MET A 119 -3.37 7.38 -12.17
N ALA A 120 -4.38 7.98 -11.54
CA ALA A 120 -4.62 7.86 -10.11
C ALA A 120 -4.94 6.41 -9.68
N ILE A 121 -5.77 5.70 -10.46
CA ILE A 121 -6.09 4.29 -10.23
C ILE A 121 -4.84 3.42 -10.37
N MET A 122 -4.00 3.65 -11.38
CA MET A 122 -2.77 2.90 -11.57
C MET A 122 -1.82 3.05 -10.39
N LEU A 123 -1.56 4.29 -9.93
CA LEU A 123 -0.70 4.56 -8.78
C LEU A 123 -1.28 3.96 -7.48
N GLY A 124 -2.57 4.15 -7.24
CA GLY A 124 -3.26 3.57 -6.07
C GLY A 124 -3.23 2.04 -6.07
N SER A 125 -3.51 1.42 -7.22
CA SER A 125 -3.50 -0.04 -7.37
C SER A 125 -2.10 -0.64 -7.19
N ALA A 126 -1.05 0.05 -7.62
CA ALA A 126 0.33 -0.39 -7.40
C ALA A 126 0.66 -0.46 -5.89
N ASN A 127 0.24 0.55 -5.11
CA ASN A 127 0.37 0.50 -3.65
C ASN A 127 -0.45 -0.63 -3.03
N VAL A 128 -1.71 -0.81 -3.44
CA VAL A 128 -2.57 -1.90 -2.95
C VAL A 128 -1.91 -3.26 -3.19
N MET A 129 -1.46 -3.53 -4.41
CA MET A 129 -0.81 -4.80 -4.76
C MET A 129 0.49 -5.02 -3.98
N GLY A 130 1.32 -3.99 -3.85
CA GLY A 130 2.57 -4.05 -3.09
C GLY A 130 2.33 -4.42 -1.63
N TYR A 131 1.45 -3.71 -0.95
CA TYR A 131 1.14 -3.96 0.46
C TYR A 131 0.38 -5.26 0.70
N TRP A 132 -0.52 -5.65 -0.20
CA TRP A 132 -1.23 -6.92 -0.10
C TRP A 132 -0.27 -8.11 -0.19
N LYS A 133 0.65 -8.10 -1.17
CA LYS A 133 1.69 -9.13 -1.30
C LYS A 133 2.62 -9.16 -0.06
N CYS A 134 3.06 -7.99 0.39
CA CYS A 134 3.91 -7.86 1.58
C CYS A 134 3.21 -8.39 2.85
N SER A 135 1.93 -8.10 3.04
CA SER A 135 1.13 -8.61 4.16
C SER A 135 0.96 -10.14 4.11
N LYS A 136 0.81 -10.71 2.91
CA LYS A 136 0.73 -12.15 2.73
C LYS A 136 2.04 -12.84 3.08
N ASP A 137 3.17 -12.36 2.56
CA ASP A 137 4.51 -12.85 2.86
C ASP A 137 4.84 -12.77 4.37
N ALA A 138 4.51 -11.64 5.02
CA ALA A 138 4.69 -11.49 6.46
C ALA A 138 3.90 -12.52 7.28
N LYS A 139 2.66 -12.83 6.88
CA LYS A 139 1.83 -13.86 7.54
C LYS A 139 2.39 -15.26 7.35
N GLU A 140 2.88 -15.58 6.15
CA GLU A 140 3.50 -16.87 5.86
C GLU A 140 4.78 -17.09 6.68
N LYS A 141 5.66 -16.08 6.74
CA LYS A 141 6.87 -16.10 7.56
C LYS A 141 6.56 -16.28 9.06
N MET A 142 5.56 -15.57 9.58
CA MET A 142 5.16 -15.68 10.97
C MET A 142 4.57 -17.07 11.29
N SER A 143 3.78 -17.64 10.38
CA SER A 143 3.22 -18.99 10.52
C SER A 143 4.33 -20.06 10.52
N SER A 144 5.33 -19.95 9.64
CA SER A 144 6.46 -20.87 9.61
C SER A 144 7.29 -20.80 10.89
N MET A 145 7.62 -19.60 11.37
CA MET A 145 8.33 -19.42 12.64
C MET A 145 7.58 -20.02 13.83
N ALA A 146 6.26 -19.79 13.90
CA ALA A 146 5.42 -20.37 14.97
C ALA A 146 5.43 -21.90 14.93
N ASN A 147 5.36 -22.50 13.75
CA ASN A 147 5.44 -23.95 13.57
C ASN A 147 6.83 -24.51 13.96
N ASP A 148 7.91 -23.80 13.62
CA ASP A 148 9.27 -24.20 13.97
C ASP A 148 9.51 -24.15 15.49
N VAL A 149 9.03 -23.09 16.16
CA VAL A 149 9.09 -22.97 17.61
C VAL A 149 8.26 -24.07 18.29
N MET A 150 7.05 -24.36 17.78
CA MET A 150 6.22 -25.42 18.32
C MET A 150 6.85 -26.80 18.12
N SER A 151 7.39 -27.10 16.95
CA SER A 151 8.06 -28.36 16.66
C SER A 151 9.32 -28.56 17.49
N SER A 152 10.12 -27.53 17.69
CA SER A 152 11.31 -27.58 18.54
C SER A 152 10.98 -27.75 20.01
N SER A 153 9.94 -27.11 20.50
CA SER A 153 9.47 -27.28 21.90
C SER A 153 8.92 -28.67 22.16
N VAL A 154 8.17 -29.25 21.21
CA VAL A 154 7.69 -30.64 21.28
C VAL A 154 8.86 -31.62 21.26
N ARG A 155 9.83 -31.45 20.36
CA ARG A 155 11.03 -32.30 20.32
C ARG A 155 11.81 -32.24 21.63
N ALA A 156 11.98 -31.04 22.21
CA ALA A 156 12.68 -30.88 23.49
C ALA A 156 11.91 -31.52 24.66
N ALA A 157 10.57 -31.46 24.63
CA ALA A 157 9.72 -32.11 25.65
C ALA A 157 9.84 -33.65 25.55
N VAL A 158 9.75 -34.21 24.35
CA VAL A 158 9.89 -35.64 24.08
C VAL A 158 11.27 -36.14 24.48
N GLY A 159 12.34 -35.40 24.10
CA GLY A 159 13.73 -35.74 24.49
C GLY A 159 13.94 -35.78 25.99
N ARG A 160 13.33 -34.85 26.75
CA ARG A 160 13.37 -34.86 28.22
C ARG A 160 12.59 -36.03 28.84
N PHE A 161 11.55 -36.49 28.19
CA PHE A 161 10.77 -37.63 28.66
C PHE A 161 11.57 -38.95 28.52
N PHE A 162 12.24 -39.15 27.38
CA PHE A 162 13.06 -40.33 27.13
C PHE A 162 14.41 -40.33 27.89
N SER A 163 14.95 -39.18 28.27
CA SER A 163 16.14 -39.04 29.08
C SER A 163 15.94 -39.32 30.59
N ARG A 164 14.70 -39.40 31.03
CA ARG A 164 14.33 -39.63 32.43
C ARG A 164 13.94 -41.09 32.74
N SER A 165 13.88 -41.92 31.72
CA SER A 165 13.63 -43.37 31.80
C SER A 165 14.93 -44.16 31.68
#